data_e8c46cdae40b4f1b5be0c6acd83a39b5
#
_entry.id   e8c46cdae40b4f1b5be0c6acd83a39b5
#
_cell.length_a   1.000
_cell.length_b   1.000
_cell.length_c   1.000
_cell.angle_alpha   90.00
_cell.angle_beta   90.00
_cell.angle_gamma   90.00
#
_symmetry.space_group_name_H-M   'P 1'
#
loop_
_entity.id
_entity.type
_entity.pdbx_description
1 polymer ?
#
loop_
_entity_poly.entity_id
_entity_poly.type
_entity_poly.pdbx_seq_one_letter_code
_entity_poly.pdbx_strand_id
1 'polypeptide(L)'
;MSTLPRLAKLGAATAAAAFAYGAFVEVRSFRVRQVCVDVLPPGSQKLRILHISDLHLLARQRRKLEFIAALSGLEPDLVVNTGDNLSEPEALEPLMAALGRLRDVPGVFVFGSNDYVGPRPANPLAYLVEESGHSAAAHSRPMPTEALRAAFQSFGWTDLTGHRAEYELRGLKIELRGTDDAHWDLDDYGLVAGPPAPGVDVALGVTHAPYQRVLDEMTDDGLNLILAGHTHGGQVCVPGFGALTTNSDLEPSRAKGLSTQETAAGSSWVHVSAGLGTSPYSPYRFACPPEVTVLTLRPAP
;
A
#
# COMPACT_ATOMS: atom_id res chain seq x y z
N MET A 1 24.01 -46.87 -5.46
CA MET A 1 22.96 -46.25 -4.58
C MET A 1 22.58 -44.92 -5.19
N SER A 2 21.34 -44.77 -5.62
CA SER A 2 20.92 -43.64 -6.46
C SER A 2 21.03 -42.29 -5.70
N THR A 3 21.65 -41.30 -6.32
CA THR A 3 21.77 -39.91 -5.83
C THR A 3 20.42 -39.16 -5.85
N LEU A 4 19.49 -39.59 -6.69
CA LEU A 4 18.16 -38.99 -6.86
C LEU A 4 17.36 -38.83 -5.55
N PRO A 5 17.22 -39.85 -4.68
CA PRO A 5 16.45 -39.69 -3.44
C PRO A 5 17.13 -38.76 -2.41
N ARG A 6 18.44 -38.59 -2.48
CA ARG A 6 19.15 -37.63 -1.62
C ARG A 6 18.93 -36.19 -2.10
N LEU A 7 18.97 -35.93 -3.40
CA LEU A 7 18.69 -34.61 -3.98
C LEU A 7 17.22 -34.21 -3.74
N ALA A 8 16.27 -35.12 -3.90
CA ALA A 8 14.86 -34.86 -3.60
C ALA A 8 14.61 -34.50 -2.13
N LYS A 9 15.27 -35.23 -1.18
CA LYS A 9 15.19 -34.93 0.25
C LYS A 9 15.82 -33.58 0.59
N LEU A 10 16.94 -33.24 -0.01
CA LEU A 10 17.59 -31.94 0.19
C LEU A 10 16.71 -30.81 -0.34
N GLY A 11 16.12 -30.96 -1.54
CA GLY A 11 15.19 -29.99 -2.11
C GLY A 11 13.96 -29.77 -1.21
N ALA A 12 13.34 -30.84 -0.73
CA ALA A 12 12.22 -30.76 0.19
C ALA A 12 12.59 -30.07 1.53
N ALA A 13 13.75 -30.38 2.09
CA ALA A 13 14.22 -29.73 3.31
C ALA A 13 14.49 -28.25 3.11
N THR A 14 15.07 -27.84 1.97
CA THR A 14 15.30 -26.44 1.62
C THR A 14 13.99 -25.68 1.45
N ALA A 15 13.01 -26.26 0.75
CA ALA A 15 11.68 -25.65 0.58
C ALA A 15 10.96 -25.47 1.93
N ALA A 16 11.00 -26.48 2.80
CA ALA A 16 10.43 -26.39 4.15
C ALA A 16 11.12 -25.31 5.00
N ALA A 17 12.44 -25.21 4.93
CA ALA A 17 13.19 -24.17 5.64
C ALA A 17 12.87 -22.76 5.10
N ALA A 18 12.76 -22.58 3.77
CA ALA A 18 12.37 -21.33 3.15
C ALA A 18 10.94 -20.92 3.55
N PHE A 19 10.00 -21.85 3.56
CA PHE A 19 8.64 -21.62 4.01
C PHE A 19 8.59 -21.23 5.51
N ALA A 20 9.31 -21.97 6.37
CA ALA A 20 9.38 -21.65 7.79
C ALA A 20 10.02 -20.26 8.03
N TYR A 21 11.08 -19.91 7.31
CA TYR A 21 11.66 -18.57 7.34
C TYR A 21 10.64 -17.51 6.95
N GLY A 22 9.93 -17.70 5.84
CA GLY A 22 8.92 -16.76 5.35
C GLY A 22 7.76 -16.58 6.32
N ALA A 23 7.25 -17.68 6.90
CA ALA A 23 6.10 -17.67 7.79
C ALA A 23 6.41 -17.18 9.22
N PHE A 24 7.62 -17.36 9.72
CA PHE A 24 7.95 -17.07 11.12
C PHE A 24 8.97 -15.95 11.31
N VAL A 25 9.81 -15.67 10.32
CA VAL A 25 10.87 -14.66 10.42
C VAL A 25 10.58 -13.46 9.54
N GLU A 26 10.52 -13.65 8.21
CA GLU A 26 10.44 -12.54 7.28
C GLU A 26 9.15 -11.73 7.42
N VAL A 27 8.01 -12.40 7.61
CA VAL A 27 6.70 -11.76 7.83
C VAL A 27 6.67 -10.80 9.04
N ARG A 28 7.68 -10.86 9.90
CA ARG A 28 7.85 -9.99 11.09
C ARG A 28 9.08 -9.09 11.01
N SER A 29 9.77 -9.10 9.89
CA SER A 29 10.97 -8.27 9.65
C SER A 29 10.61 -6.92 9.08
N PHE A 30 9.82 -6.14 9.83
CA PHE A 30 9.32 -4.82 9.42
C PHE A 30 10.45 -3.87 9.09
N ARG A 31 10.31 -3.11 8.01
CA ARG A 31 11.32 -2.17 7.51
C ARG A 31 10.72 -0.80 7.25
N VAL A 32 11.55 0.22 7.41
CA VAL A 32 11.31 1.56 6.88
C VAL A 32 12.17 1.70 5.62
N ARG A 33 11.52 1.85 4.47
CA ARG A 33 12.18 2.16 3.21
C ARG A 33 12.24 3.68 3.05
N GLN A 34 13.33 4.18 2.50
CA GLN A 34 13.44 5.58 2.11
C GLN A 34 13.58 5.69 0.58
N VAL A 35 12.76 6.54 -0.01
CA VAL A 35 12.70 6.80 -1.45
C VAL A 35 12.74 8.30 -1.68
N CYS A 36 13.51 8.76 -2.65
CA CYS A 36 13.52 10.15 -3.07
C CYS A 36 12.85 10.27 -4.45
N VAL A 37 12.03 11.30 -4.63
CA VAL A 37 11.31 11.57 -5.88
C VAL A 37 11.48 13.05 -6.22
N ASP A 38 12.00 13.34 -7.41
CA ASP A 38 12.25 14.71 -7.86
C ASP A 38 11.04 15.20 -8.65
N VAL A 39 10.08 15.86 -7.94
CA VAL A 39 8.79 16.30 -8.49
C VAL A 39 8.37 17.70 -8.05
N LEU A 40 9.11 18.32 -7.12
CA LEU A 40 8.76 19.64 -6.62
C LEU A 40 9.33 20.75 -7.51
N PRO A 41 8.72 21.96 -7.51
CA PRO A 41 9.29 23.10 -8.20
C PRO A 41 10.72 23.43 -7.73
N PRO A 42 11.59 23.96 -8.62
CA PRO A 42 12.94 24.38 -8.23
C PRO A 42 12.93 25.37 -7.04
N GLY A 43 13.84 25.15 -6.09
CA GLY A 43 13.96 26.00 -4.90
C GLY A 43 13.00 25.68 -3.76
N SER A 44 12.07 24.74 -3.92
CA SER A 44 11.15 24.29 -2.88
C SER A 44 11.88 23.60 -1.72
N GLN A 45 11.26 23.62 -0.55
CA GLN A 45 11.69 22.77 0.55
C GLN A 45 11.28 21.32 0.29
N LYS A 46 12.05 20.36 0.82
CA LYS A 46 11.69 18.95 0.76
C LYS A 46 10.42 18.67 1.55
N LEU A 47 9.60 17.76 1.05
CA LEU A 47 8.40 17.26 1.72
C LEU A 47 8.55 15.77 2.00
N ARG A 48 8.26 15.36 3.24
CA ARG A 48 8.36 13.96 3.69
C ARG A 48 6.97 13.35 3.83
N ILE A 49 6.68 12.35 3.03
CA ILE A 49 5.43 11.60 3.07
C ILE A 49 5.69 10.24 3.71
N LEU A 50 4.95 9.90 4.76
CA LEU A 50 4.90 8.54 5.30
C LEU A 50 3.78 7.78 4.58
N HIS A 51 4.15 6.85 3.74
CA HIS A 51 3.22 5.96 3.04
C HIS A 51 3.02 4.67 3.84
N ILE A 52 1.82 4.48 4.34
CA ILE A 52 1.36 3.30 5.09
C ILE A 52 0.33 2.56 4.22
N SER A 53 0.45 1.24 4.11
CA SER A 53 -0.42 0.41 3.29
C SER A 53 -0.52 -1.01 3.81
N ASP A 54 -1.63 -1.68 3.53
CA ASP A 54 -1.82 -3.11 3.70
C ASP A 54 -1.35 -3.59 5.09
N LEU A 55 -1.89 -3.00 6.13
CA LEU A 55 -1.54 -3.37 7.51
C LEU A 55 -2.06 -4.77 7.85
N HIS A 56 -3.25 -5.14 7.33
CA HIS A 56 -3.92 -6.40 7.64
C HIS A 56 -3.79 -6.77 9.13
N LEU A 57 -4.13 -5.80 9.98
CA LEU A 57 -3.86 -5.90 11.40
C LEU A 57 -4.80 -6.88 12.09
N LEU A 58 -4.22 -7.74 12.93
CA LEU A 58 -4.91 -8.51 13.94
C LEU A 58 -4.54 -7.94 15.32
N ALA A 59 -5.50 -7.82 16.22
CA ALA A 59 -5.31 -7.21 17.55
C ALA A 59 -4.17 -7.84 18.37
N ARG A 60 -3.91 -9.14 18.15
CA ARG A 60 -2.84 -9.90 18.83
C ARG A 60 -1.43 -9.60 18.31
N GLN A 61 -1.25 -8.84 17.23
CA GLN A 61 0.05 -8.62 16.59
C GLN A 61 0.87 -7.51 17.28
N ARG A 62 1.24 -7.71 18.53
CA ARG A 62 1.94 -6.72 19.38
C ARG A 62 3.17 -6.09 18.71
N ARG A 63 4.05 -6.91 18.11
CA ARG A 63 5.27 -6.41 17.44
C ARG A 63 4.96 -5.48 16.28
N LYS A 64 3.87 -5.74 15.53
CA LYS A 64 3.42 -4.85 14.44
C LYS A 64 2.87 -3.54 15.01
N LEU A 65 2.07 -3.61 16.07
CA LEU A 65 1.57 -2.43 16.78
C LEU A 65 2.69 -1.56 17.35
N GLU A 66 3.70 -2.17 17.98
CA GLU A 66 4.90 -1.47 18.46
C GLU A 66 5.66 -0.78 17.32
N PHE A 67 5.80 -1.46 16.17
CA PHE A 67 6.42 -0.87 14.99
C PHE A 67 5.61 0.32 14.45
N ILE A 68 4.27 0.19 14.34
CA ILE A 68 3.38 1.27 13.91
C ILE A 68 3.49 2.46 14.88
N ALA A 69 3.51 2.22 16.19
CA ALA A 69 3.64 3.29 17.18
C ALA A 69 4.97 4.04 17.07
N ALA A 70 6.03 3.39 16.60
CA ALA A 70 7.34 4.02 16.41
C ALA A 70 7.42 4.91 15.15
N LEU A 71 6.45 4.82 14.22
CA LEU A 71 6.48 5.56 12.95
C LEU A 71 6.43 7.09 13.13
N SER A 72 5.84 7.56 14.22
CA SER A 72 5.85 9.00 14.56
C SER A 72 7.26 9.59 14.70
N GLY A 73 8.24 8.78 15.11
CA GLY A 73 9.65 9.19 15.19
C GLY A 73 10.31 9.41 13.82
N LEU A 74 9.62 9.12 12.70
CA LEU A 74 10.07 9.43 11.36
C LEU A 74 9.80 10.90 10.96
N GLU A 75 9.03 11.63 11.76
CA GLU A 75 8.70 13.07 11.57
C GLU A 75 8.22 13.37 10.14
N PRO A 76 7.15 12.75 9.65
CA PRO A 76 6.60 13.06 8.33
C PRO A 76 5.87 14.40 8.34
N ASP A 77 5.82 15.05 7.17
CA ASP A 77 5.00 16.23 6.93
C ASP A 77 3.56 15.87 6.55
N LEU A 78 3.38 14.68 5.97
CA LEU A 78 2.10 14.15 5.52
C LEU A 78 2.08 12.63 5.71
N VAL A 79 0.95 12.08 6.13
CA VAL A 79 0.67 10.64 6.13
C VAL A 79 -0.26 10.32 4.95
N VAL A 80 0.09 9.30 4.16
CA VAL A 80 -0.78 8.72 3.14
C VAL A 80 -1.03 7.26 3.48
N ASN A 81 -2.30 6.91 3.69
CA ASN A 81 -2.72 5.53 3.94
C ASN A 81 -3.51 5.02 2.73
N THR A 82 -3.02 3.96 2.12
CA THR A 82 -3.61 3.39 0.90
C THR A 82 -4.47 2.15 1.17
N GLY A 83 -4.98 1.98 2.39
CA GLY A 83 -6.01 0.98 2.69
C GLY A 83 -5.51 -0.38 3.15
N ASP A 84 -6.44 -1.32 3.27
CA ASP A 84 -6.28 -2.68 3.80
C ASP A 84 -5.72 -2.68 5.23
N ASN A 85 -6.38 -1.90 6.09
CA ASN A 85 -5.90 -1.63 7.45
C ASN A 85 -6.13 -2.79 8.40
N LEU A 86 -7.30 -3.42 8.37
CA LEU A 86 -7.74 -4.38 9.36
C LEU A 86 -7.96 -5.78 8.74
N SER A 87 -7.70 -6.83 9.51
CA SER A 87 -8.13 -8.20 9.19
C SER A 87 -9.20 -8.73 10.14
N GLU A 88 -9.53 -7.98 11.18
CA GLU A 88 -10.61 -8.26 12.13
C GLU A 88 -11.08 -6.95 12.78
N PRO A 89 -12.39 -6.80 13.13
CA PRO A 89 -12.91 -5.58 13.74
C PRO A 89 -12.23 -5.22 15.06
N GLU A 90 -11.84 -6.20 15.83
CA GLU A 90 -11.19 -6.06 17.14
C GLU A 90 -9.82 -5.36 17.05
N ALA A 91 -9.26 -5.25 15.85
CA ALA A 91 -7.99 -4.58 15.62
C ALA A 91 -8.11 -3.04 15.50
N LEU A 92 -9.32 -2.49 15.40
CA LEU A 92 -9.54 -1.04 15.23
C LEU A 92 -8.97 -0.22 16.39
N GLU A 93 -9.37 -0.50 17.62
CA GLU A 93 -8.87 0.24 18.79
C GLU A 93 -7.34 0.12 18.96
N PRO A 94 -6.74 -1.11 18.88
CA PRO A 94 -5.29 -1.25 18.89
C PRO A 94 -4.57 -0.44 17.78
N LEU A 95 -5.14 -0.39 16.56
CA LEU A 95 -4.58 0.39 15.47
C LEU A 95 -4.58 1.88 15.80
N MET A 96 -5.72 2.40 16.24
CA MET A 96 -5.85 3.83 16.58
C MET A 96 -4.95 4.23 17.74
N ALA A 97 -4.79 3.35 18.73
CA ALA A 97 -3.83 3.57 19.82
C ALA A 97 -2.37 3.61 19.31
N ALA A 98 -2.01 2.73 18.38
CA ALA A 98 -0.66 2.69 17.80
C ALA A 98 -0.38 3.90 16.90
N LEU A 99 -1.35 4.34 16.10
CA LEU A 99 -1.25 5.53 15.25
C LEU A 99 -1.36 6.86 16.03
N GLY A 100 -1.75 6.81 17.30
CA GLY A 100 -2.14 7.99 18.09
C GLY A 100 -1.14 9.15 18.11
N ARG A 101 0.15 8.87 17.94
CA ARG A 101 1.18 9.92 17.83
C ARG A 101 1.27 10.58 16.45
N LEU A 102 0.66 9.99 15.42
CA LEU A 102 0.55 10.56 14.08
C LEU A 102 -0.70 11.44 13.90
N ARG A 103 -1.57 11.51 14.91
CA ARG A 103 -2.80 12.30 14.87
C ARG A 103 -2.59 13.79 14.63
N ASP A 104 -1.42 14.31 15.05
CA ASP A 104 -1.08 15.73 14.89
C ASP A 104 -0.40 16.02 13.55
N VAL A 105 -0.20 14.99 12.71
CA VAL A 105 0.35 15.10 11.37
C VAL A 105 -0.80 15.09 10.37
N PRO A 106 -0.86 16.03 9.42
CA PRO A 106 -1.82 15.97 8.32
C PRO A 106 -1.80 14.61 7.63
N GLY A 107 -2.97 14.10 7.25
CA GLY A 107 -3.03 12.79 6.62
C GLY A 107 -4.22 12.65 5.68
N VAL A 108 -4.08 11.71 4.79
CA VAL A 108 -5.13 11.31 3.84
C VAL A 108 -5.21 9.79 3.78
N PHE A 109 -6.38 9.27 3.42
CA PHE A 109 -6.56 7.83 3.26
C PHE A 109 -7.55 7.50 2.15
N VAL A 110 -7.38 6.31 1.60
CA VAL A 110 -8.39 5.58 0.82
C VAL A 110 -8.58 4.21 1.43
N PHE A 111 -9.65 3.51 1.06
CA PHE A 111 -9.89 2.15 1.51
C PHE A 111 -9.48 1.11 0.46
N GLY A 112 -9.13 -0.09 0.95
CA GLY A 112 -9.00 -1.30 0.16
C GLY A 112 -10.12 -2.30 0.48
N SER A 113 -10.19 -3.38 -0.28
CA SER A 113 -11.23 -4.39 -0.18
C SER A 113 -11.38 -4.98 1.23
N ASN A 114 -10.28 -5.13 1.96
CA ASN A 114 -10.30 -5.67 3.32
C ASN A 114 -10.75 -4.66 4.39
N ASP A 115 -10.89 -3.39 4.05
CA ASP A 115 -11.53 -2.41 4.93
C ASP A 115 -13.07 -2.49 4.86
N TYR A 116 -13.64 -3.08 3.80
CA TYR A 116 -15.07 -3.33 3.63
C TYR A 116 -15.50 -4.70 4.14
N VAL A 117 -14.72 -5.75 3.81
CA VAL A 117 -15.00 -7.12 4.22
C VAL A 117 -13.74 -7.83 4.68
N GLY A 118 -13.86 -8.59 5.75
CA GLY A 118 -12.75 -9.34 6.32
C GLY A 118 -12.26 -10.46 5.41
N PRO A 119 -10.99 -10.84 5.55
CA PRO A 119 -10.38 -11.91 4.77
C PRO A 119 -11.06 -13.26 5.04
N ARG A 120 -11.05 -14.14 4.02
CA ARG A 120 -11.66 -15.47 4.06
C ARG A 120 -10.60 -16.56 4.05
N PRO A 121 -10.93 -17.76 4.60
CA PRO A 121 -10.15 -18.94 4.34
C PRO A 121 -10.03 -19.18 2.82
N ALA A 122 -8.82 -19.14 2.33
CA ALA A 122 -8.49 -19.42 0.94
C ALA A 122 -7.31 -20.39 0.88
N ASN A 123 -7.19 -21.12 -0.22
CA ASN A 123 -5.99 -21.89 -0.47
C ASN A 123 -4.80 -20.92 -0.58
N PRO A 124 -3.79 -21.00 0.31
CA PRO A 124 -2.67 -20.07 0.29
C PRO A 124 -1.85 -20.12 -1.01
N LEU A 125 -1.97 -21.18 -1.81
CA LEU A 125 -1.32 -21.30 -3.13
C LEU A 125 -2.17 -20.72 -4.28
N ALA A 126 -3.46 -20.48 -4.06
CA ALA A 126 -4.34 -19.88 -5.07
C ALA A 126 -3.82 -18.48 -5.48
N TYR A 127 -3.26 -17.72 -4.53
CA TYR A 127 -2.63 -16.43 -4.77
C TYR A 127 -1.57 -16.42 -5.90
N LEU A 128 -0.93 -17.55 -6.17
CA LEU A 128 0.09 -17.67 -7.22
C LEU A 128 -0.49 -18.01 -8.61
N VAL A 129 -1.78 -18.39 -8.70
CA VAL A 129 -2.38 -18.95 -9.92
C VAL A 129 -3.76 -18.40 -10.26
N GLU A 130 -4.42 -17.72 -9.33
CA GLU A 130 -5.79 -17.20 -9.54
C GLU A 130 -5.78 -15.67 -9.36
N GLU A 131 -6.31 -14.93 -10.32
CA GLU A 131 -6.74 -13.56 -10.11
C GLU A 131 -7.94 -13.60 -9.15
N SER A 132 -7.83 -12.93 -8.03
CA SER A 132 -8.89 -12.87 -7.00
C SER A 132 -10.06 -12.04 -7.54
N GLY A 133 -10.99 -12.66 -8.22
CA GLY A 133 -12.15 -11.99 -8.81
C GLY A 133 -13.27 -11.70 -7.80
N HIS A 134 -14.20 -10.85 -8.21
CA HIS A 134 -15.37 -10.27 -7.51
C HIS A 134 -16.32 -11.24 -6.78
N SER A 135 -16.21 -12.55 -6.95
CA SER A 135 -17.11 -13.57 -6.36
C SER A 135 -17.00 -13.70 -4.83
N ALA A 136 -16.17 -12.90 -4.22
CA ALA A 136 -15.72 -13.12 -2.84
C ALA A 136 -16.63 -12.54 -1.75
N ALA A 137 -17.45 -11.53 -2.03
CA ALA A 137 -18.16 -10.74 -1.02
C ALA A 137 -19.26 -11.51 -0.27
N ALA A 138 -19.94 -12.46 -0.89
CA ALA A 138 -21.19 -13.05 -0.38
C ALA A 138 -21.08 -13.82 0.95
N HIS A 139 -19.86 -14.19 1.41
CA HIS A 139 -19.67 -14.99 2.64
C HIS A 139 -18.59 -14.42 3.57
N SER A 140 -18.19 -13.18 3.40
CA SER A 140 -17.17 -12.53 4.22
C SER A 140 -17.80 -11.76 5.38
N ARG A 141 -17.06 -11.65 6.51
CA ARG A 141 -17.50 -10.85 7.67
C ARG A 141 -17.40 -9.37 7.31
N PRO A 142 -18.48 -8.57 7.47
CA PRO A 142 -18.38 -7.12 7.31
C PRO A 142 -17.36 -6.52 8.26
N MET A 143 -16.60 -5.56 7.78
CA MET A 143 -15.63 -4.83 8.59
C MET A 143 -16.25 -3.51 9.11
N PRO A 144 -15.70 -2.91 10.17
CA PRO A 144 -16.22 -1.67 10.76
C PRO A 144 -15.77 -0.44 9.95
N THR A 145 -16.03 -0.42 8.64
CA THR A 145 -15.55 0.60 7.68
C THR A 145 -15.88 2.02 8.13
N GLU A 146 -17.15 2.25 8.51
CA GLU A 146 -17.57 3.60 8.95
C GLU A 146 -16.94 3.99 10.29
N ALA A 147 -16.71 3.05 11.19
CA ALA A 147 -15.99 3.33 12.44
C ALA A 147 -14.52 3.63 12.18
N LEU A 148 -13.88 2.93 11.23
CA LEU A 148 -12.50 3.19 10.79
C LEU A 148 -12.40 4.58 10.12
N ARG A 149 -13.36 4.92 9.25
CA ARG A 149 -13.49 6.23 8.61
C ARG A 149 -13.57 7.34 9.65
N ALA A 150 -14.50 7.23 10.57
CA ALA A 150 -14.69 8.20 11.65
C ALA A 150 -13.46 8.32 12.55
N ALA A 151 -12.77 7.21 12.80
CA ALA A 151 -11.56 7.19 13.59
C ALA A 151 -10.40 7.94 12.91
N PHE A 152 -10.15 7.74 11.62
CA PHE A 152 -9.16 8.52 10.87
C PHE A 152 -9.55 10.00 10.77
N GLN A 153 -10.81 10.30 10.51
CA GLN A 153 -11.31 11.68 10.50
C GLN A 153 -11.16 12.37 11.87
N SER A 154 -11.22 11.63 12.98
CA SER A 154 -10.96 12.16 14.32
C SER A 154 -9.50 12.61 14.53
N PHE A 155 -8.56 12.15 13.70
CA PHE A 155 -7.19 12.63 13.61
C PHE A 155 -7.04 13.85 12.68
N GLY A 156 -8.11 14.31 12.05
CA GLY A 156 -8.07 15.33 11.01
C GLY A 156 -7.60 14.81 9.65
N TRP A 157 -7.53 13.49 9.48
CA TRP A 157 -7.17 12.92 8.18
C TRP A 157 -8.36 12.99 7.23
N THR A 158 -8.08 13.32 5.96
CA THR A 158 -9.09 13.46 4.92
C THR A 158 -9.30 12.13 4.18
N ASP A 159 -10.56 11.74 4.05
CA ASP A 159 -10.98 10.65 3.18
C ASP A 159 -10.89 11.10 1.71
N LEU A 160 -10.08 10.43 0.94
CA LEU A 160 -9.93 10.65 -0.50
C LEU A 160 -10.71 9.65 -1.36
N THR A 161 -11.54 8.79 -0.78
CA THR A 161 -12.35 7.83 -1.53
C THR A 161 -13.34 8.57 -2.45
N GLY A 162 -13.00 8.74 -3.72
CA GLY A 162 -13.74 9.56 -4.69
C GLY A 162 -13.72 11.07 -4.42
N HIS A 163 -12.68 11.57 -3.74
CA HIS A 163 -12.57 12.99 -3.37
C HIS A 163 -11.22 13.60 -3.73
N ARG A 164 -11.20 14.93 -3.80
CA ARG A 164 -9.99 15.75 -3.87
C ARG A 164 -9.83 16.54 -2.58
N ALA A 165 -8.58 16.84 -2.22
CA ALA A 165 -8.22 17.70 -1.11
C ALA A 165 -7.02 18.57 -1.48
N GLU A 166 -6.92 19.74 -0.87
CA GLU A 166 -5.78 20.65 -0.99
C GLU A 166 -5.15 20.88 0.37
N TYR A 167 -3.83 20.90 0.39
CA TYR A 167 -3.02 21.20 1.57
C TYR A 167 -1.98 22.24 1.26
N GLU A 168 -1.65 23.04 2.25
CA GLU A 168 -0.48 23.92 2.24
C GLU A 168 0.53 23.39 3.24
N LEU A 169 1.60 22.77 2.76
CA LEU A 169 2.65 22.16 3.58
C LEU A 169 4.02 22.63 3.13
N ARG A 170 4.86 23.08 4.06
CA ARG A 170 6.20 23.58 3.76
C ARG A 170 6.23 24.72 2.73
N GLY A 171 5.15 25.51 2.65
CA GLY A 171 4.99 26.56 1.63
C GLY A 171 4.66 26.08 0.23
N LEU A 172 4.28 24.79 0.10
CA LEU A 172 3.81 24.16 -1.16
C LEU A 172 2.31 23.99 -1.11
N LYS A 173 1.66 24.30 -2.22
CA LYS A 173 0.26 23.94 -2.47
C LYS A 173 0.19 22.56 -3.11
N ILE A 174 -0.42 21.64 -2.40
CA ILE A 174 -0.48 20.23 -2.77
C ILE A 174 -1.93 19.84 -3.02
N GLU A 175 -2.24 19.38 -4.22
CA GLU A 175 -3.51 18.71 -4.48
C GLU A 175 -3.34 17.21 -4.30
N LEU A 176 -4.28 16.58 -3.60
CA LEU A 176 -4.38 15.13 -3.53
C LEU A 176 -5.76 14.70 -4.02
N ARG A 177 -5.82 13.61 -4.75
CA ARG A 177 -7.07 12.97 -5.14
C ARG A 177 -6.97 11.47 -5.02
N GLY A 178 -8.08 10.82 -4.68
CA GLY A 178 -8.08 9.38 -4.52
C GLY A 178 -9.32 8.74 -5.11
N THR A 179 -9.19 7.45 -5.39
CA THR A 179 -10.29 6.59 -5.82
C THR A 179 -10.66 5.61 -4.71
N ASP A 180 -11.86 5.03 -4.83
CA ASP A 180 -12.20 3.81 -4.11
C ASP A 180 -11.44 2.61 -4.69
N ASP A 181 -11.66 1.41 -4.16
CA ASP A 181 -10.89 0.22 -4.48
C ASP A 181 -11.09 -0.27 -5.92
N ALA A 182 -10.04 -0.11 -6.72
CA ALA A 182 -10.02 -0.56 -8.11
C ALA A 182 -10.01 -2.10 -8.24
N HIS A 183 -9.64 -2.84 -7.20
CA HIS A 183 -9.66 -4.31 -7.21
C HIS A 183 -11.10 -4.86 -7.20
N TRP A 184 -12.04 -4.09 -6.67
CA TRP A 184 -13.47 -4.43 -6.65
C TRP A 184 -14.30 -3.59 -7.62
N ASP A 185 -13.65 -2.89 -8.58
CA ASP A 185 -14.29 -1.99 -9.54
C ASP A 185 -15.20 -0.94 -8.87
N LEU A 186 -14.78 -0.46 -7.69
CA LEU A 186 -15.46 0.63 -6.98
C LEU A 186 -14.90 2.01 -7.37
N ASP A 187 -13.84 2.06 -8.16
CA ASP A 187 -13.11 3.24 -8.59
C ASP A 187 -13.87 4.01 -9.68
N ASP A 188 -14.73 4.91 -9.30
CA ASP A 188 -15.27 5.91 -10.24
C ASP A 188 -14.31 7.12 -10.31
N TYR A 189 -13.31 7.04 -11.21
CA TYR A 189 -12.36 8.14 -11.39
C TYR A 189 -13.03 9.42 -11.87
N GLY A 190 -14.18 9.34 -12.55
CA GLY A 190 -14.95 10.50 -13.01
C GLY A 190 -15.29 11.48 -11.89
N LEU A 191 -15.39 11.03 -10.63
CA LEU A 191 -15.62 11.89 -9.47
C LEU A 191 -14.47 12.85 -9.18
N VAL A 192 -13.25 12.50 -9.60
CA VAL A 192 -12.02 13.26 -9.32
C VAL A 192 -11.21 13.61 -10.59
N ALA A 193 -11.77 13.35 -11.78
CA ALA A 193 -11.11 13.57 -13.05
C ALA A 193 -10.91 15.07 -13.37
N GLY A 194 -9.94 15.34 -14.23
CA GLY A 194 -9.59 16.66 -14.77
C GLY A 194 -8.23 17.17 -14.27
N PRO A 195 -7.66 18.21 -14.88
CA PRO A 195 -6.34 18.71 -14.55
C PRO A 195 -6.25 19.19 -13.08
N PRO A 196 -5.03 19.27 -12.51
CA PRO A 196 -4.82 19.90 -11.22
C PRO A 196 -5.30 21.34 -11.17
N ALA A 197 -5.71 21.79 -9.99
CA ALA A 197 -6.19 23.15 -9.80
C ALA A 197 -5.09 24.19 -10.14
N PRO A 198 -5.46 25.37 -10.67
CA PRO A 198 -4.48 26.41 -10.98
C PRO A 198 -3.66 26.84 -9.76
N GLY A 199 -2.33 26.88 -9.93
CA GLY A 199 -1.41 27.31 -8.87
C GLY A 199 -1.05 26.22 -7.85
N VAL A 200 -1.40 24.97 -8.11
CA VAL A 200 -0.90 23.79 -7.37
C VAL A 200 0.57 23.54 -7.76
N ASP A 201 1.42 23.34 -6.76
CA ASP A 201 2.84 23.07 -6.94
C ASP A 201 3.13 21.61 -7.23
N VAL A 202 2.35 20.69 -6.67
CA VAL A 202 2.43 19.25 -6.91
C VAL A 202 1.07 18.58 -6.73
N ALA A 203 0.71 17.71 -7.65
CA ALA A 203 -0.52 16.92 -7.61
C ALA A 203 -0.22 15.44 -7.38
N LEU A 204 -0.89 14.84 -6.40
CA LEU A 204 -0.67 13.46 -5.97
C LEU A 204 -1.94 12.62 -6.16
N GLY A 205 -1.78 11.42 -6.73
CA GLY A 205 -2.83 10.41 -6.81
C GLY A 205 -2.69 9.41 -5.66
N VAL A 206 -3.83 8.95 -5.13
CA VAL A 206 -3.88 7.93 -4.08
C VAL A 206 -4.91 6.88 -4.48
N THR A 207 -4.51 5.63 -4.60
CA THR A 207 -5.40 4.49 -4.88
C THR A 207 -4.98 3.30 -4.03
N HIS A 208 -5.91 2.40 -3.71
CA HIS A 208 -5.51 1.17 -3.05
C HIS A 208 -4.76 0.27 -4.03
N ALA A 209 -5.41 -0.16 -5.10
CA ALA A 209 -4.87 -1.11 -6.05
C ALA A 209 -4.37 -0.43 -7.34
N PRO A 210 -3.13 -0.72 -7.79
CA PRO A 210 -2.50 -0.06 -8.93
C PRO A 210 -2.94 -0.67 -10.26
N TYR A 211 -4.24 -0.59 -10.59
CA TYR A 211 -4.75 -1.00 -11.89
C TYR A 211 -4.38 0.00 -12.97
N GLN A 212 -3.99 -0.51 -14.16
CA GLN A 212 -3.52 0.33 -15.28
C GLN A 212 -4.52 1.45 -15.63
N ARG A 213 -5.83 1.13 -15.67
CA ARG A 213 -6.87 2.13 -15.97
C ARG A 213 -6.81 3.34 -15.05
N VAL A 214 -6.63 3.12 -13.74
CA VAL A 214 -6.56 4.22 -12.76
C VAL A 214 -5.24 4.98 -12.88
N LEU A 215 -4.14 4.26 -13.07
CA LEU A 215 -2.82 4.87 -13.26
C LEU A 215 -2.77 5.72 -14.54
N ASP A 216 -3.39 5.25 -15.63
CA ASP A 216 -3.46 5.98 -16.90
C ASP A 216 -4.29 7.25 -16.75
N GLU A 217 -5.51 7.18 -16.18
CA GLU A 217 -6.37 8.32 -15.97
C GLU A 217 -5.72 9.38 -15.07
N MET A 218 -5.06 8.99 -13.98
CA MET A 218 -4.31 9.89 -13.11
C MET A 218 -3.13 10.54 -13.85
N THR A 219 -2.45 9.78 -14.70
CA THR A 219 -1.32 10.27 -15.50
C THR A 219 -1.80 11.24 -16.59
N ASP A 220 -2.89 10.91 -17.28
CA ASP A 220 -3.49 11.77 -18.31
C ASP A 220 -3.94 13.13 -17.75
N ASP A 221 -4.40 13.15 -16.50
CA ASP A 221 -4.74 14.37 -15.78
C ASP A 221 -3.51 15.16 -15.27
N GLY A 222 -2.31 14.64 -15.46
CA GLY A 222 -1.06 15.34 -15.13
C GLY A 222 -0.64 15.25 -13.65
N LEU A 223 -1.02 14.20 -12.92
CA LEU A 223 -0.54 14.00 -11.56
C LEU A 223 0.95 13.65 -11.55
N ASN A 224 1.69 14.24 -10.62
CA ASN A 224 3.15 14.10 -10.56
C ASN A 224 3.61 12.76 -9.94
N LEU A 225 2.86 12.26 -8.94
CA LEU A 225 3.17 11.04 -8.22
C LEU A 225 1.88 10.34 -7.80
N ILE A 226 1.80 9.03 -8.03
CA ILE A 226 0.69 8.17 -7.63
C ILE A 226 1.19 7.19 -6.56
N LEU A 227 0.42 7.04 -5.48
CA LEU A 227 0.73 6.18 -4.34
C LEU A 227 -0.29 5.03 -4.30
N ALA A 228 0.21 3.79 -4.26
CA ALA A 228 -0.62 2.59 -4.25
C ALA A 228 -0.08 1.49 -3.33
N GLY A 229 -0.95 0.54 -2.97
CA GLY A 229 -0.66 -0.64 -2.17
C GLY A 229 -1.05 -1.94 -2.87
N HIS A 230 -1.84 -2.78 -2.18
CA HIS A 230 -2.53 -3.98 -2.66
C HIS A 230 -1.62 -5.16 -3.06
N THR A 231 -0.57 -4.93 -3.80
CA THR A 231 0.26 -5.98 -4.41
C THR A 231 1.07 -6.80 -3.40
N HIS A 232 1.21 -6.32 -2.17
CA HIS A 232 2.12 -6.86 -1.15
C HIS A 232 3.57 -7.02 -1.66
N GLY A 233 3.93 -6.30 -2.73
CA GLY A 233 5.22 -6.42 -3.41
C GLY A 233 5.44 -7.78 -4.06
N GLY A 234 4.33 -8.49 -4.40
CA GLY A 234 4.32 -9.86 -4.89
C GLY A 234 4.43 -10.91 -3.78
N GLN A 235 4.49 -10.50 -2.51
CA GLN A 235 4.49 -11.30 -1.28
C GLN A 235 5.55 -12.43 -1.24
N VAL A 236 5.65 -13.25 -2.30
CA VAL A 236 6.67 -14.28 -2.52
C VAL A 236 7.45 -13.94 -3.77
N CYS A 237 8.70 -13.53 -3.58
CA CYS A 237 9.59 -13.15 -4.66
C CYS A 237 10.69 -14.19 -4.88
N VAL A 238 11.16 -14.30 -6.11
CA VAL A 238 12.35 -15.09 -6.42
C VAL A 238 13.57 -14.19 -6.23
N PRO A 239 14.54 -14.58 -5.38
CA PRO A 239 15.75 -13.80 -5.18
C PRO A 239 16.48 -13.52 -6.51
N GLY A 240 16.75 -12.22 -6.76
CA GLY A 240 17.39 -11.77 -8.00
C GLY A 240 16.46 -11.60 -9.21
N PHE A 241 15.24 -12.13 -9.15
CA PHE A 241 14.22 -11.97 -10.21
C PHE A 241 13.12 -10.99 -9.81
N GLY A 242 12.60 -11.10 -8.58
CA GLY A 242 11.52 -10.26 -8.08
C GLY A 242 10.19 -10.97 -7.92
N ALA A 243 9.09 -10.23 -7.98
CA ALA A 243 7.72 -10.72 -7.84
C ALA A 243 7.32 -11.64 -8.99
N LEU A 244 6.43 -12.58 -8.71
CA LEU A 244 5.83 -13.47 -9.72
C LEU A 244 4.43 -13.01 -10.13
N THR A 245 3.76 -12.26 -9.25
CA THR A 245 2.39 -11.75 -9.46
C THR A 245 2.21 -10.43 -8.72
N THR A 246 1.23 -9.64 -9.13
CA THR A 246 0.84 -8.37 -8.47
C THR A 246 -0.58 -8.42 -7.92
N ASN A 247 -1.34 -9.48 -8.23
CA ASN A 247 -2.77 -9.55 -7.96
C ASN A 247 -3.56 -8.36 -8.58
N SER A 248 -3.05 -7.82 -9.68
CA SER A 248 -3.61 -6.75 -10.51
C SER A 248 -3.11 -6.93 -11.94
N ASP A 249 -3.47 -6.03 -12.85
CA ASP A 249 -2.95 -5.97 -14.23
C ASP A 249 -1.58 -5.28 -14.35
N LEU A 250 -0.98 -4.88 -13.21
CA LEU A 250 0.36 -4.27 -13.18
C LEU A 250 1.43 -5.34 -13.42
N GLU A 251 2.46 -5.00 -14.18
CA GLU A 251 3.60 -5.90 -14.41
C GLU A 251 4.30 -6.28 -13.08
N PRO A 252 4.68 -7.56 -12.88
CA PRO A 252 5.37 -8.01 -11.65
C PRO A 252 6.65 -7.25 -11.30
N SER A 253 7.36 -6.72 -12.29
CA SER A 253 8.55 -5.88 -12.08
C SER A 253 8.24 -4.60 -11.32
N ARG A 254 7.01 -4.12 -11.36
CA ARG A 254 6.49 -2.91 -10.72
C ARG A 254 5.72 -3.20 -9.43
N ALA A 255 5.72 -4.43 -8.95
CA ALA A 255 4.97 -4.85 -7.76
C ALA A 255 5.30 -4.04 -6.50
N LYS A 256 6.43 -3.36 -6.43
CA LYS A 256 6.82 -2.48 -5.32
C LYS A 256 7.91 -1.49 -5.72
N GLY A 257 7.98 -0.41 -4.95
CA GLY A 257 8.98 0.64 -5.14
C GLY A 257 8.53 1.70 -6.13
N LEU A 258 9.48 2.44 -6.65
CA LEU A 258 9.23 3.57 -7.56
C LEU A 258 9.38 3.11 -9.00
N SER A 259 8.41 3.45 -9.83
CA SER A 259 8.39 3.25 -11.28
C SER A 259 7.74 4.45 -11.96
N THR A 260 7.63 4.45 -13.28
CA THR A 260 6.91 5.46 -14.07
C THR A 260 5.68 4.84 -14.72
N GLN A 261 4.60 5.63 -14.84
CA GLN A 261 3.48 5.39 -15.73
C GLN A 261 3.59 6.38 -16.87
N GLU A 262 3.51 5.89 -18.09
CA GLU A 262 3.61 6.70 -19.30
C GLU A 262 2.35 6.52 -20.12
N THR A 263 1.79 7.64 -20.59
CA THR A 263 0.65 7.69 -21.50
C THR A 263 0.96 8.66 -22.65
N ALA A 264 0.04 8.79 -23.59
CA ALA A 264 0.17 9.80 -24.66
C ALA A 264 0.12 11.26 -24.14
N ALA A 265 -0.48 11.49 -22.97
CA ALA A 265 -0.62 12.82 -22.36
C ALA A 265 0.60 13.22 -21.51
N GLY A 266 1.35 12.25 -20.96
CA GLY A 266 2.49 12.56 -20.12
C GLY A 266 3.04 11.35 -19.34
N SER A 267 3.72 11.65 -18.23
CA SER A 267 4.25 10.63 -17.34
C SER A 267 4.08 11.01 -15.88
N SER A 268 3.81 10.01 -15.04
CA SER A 268 3.73 10.13 -13.59
C SER A 268 4.72 9.18 -12.91
N TRP A 269 5.26 9.58 -11.78
CA TRP A 269 5.87 8.63 -10.88
C TRP A 269 4.79 7.77 -10.21
N VAL A 270 5.07 6.48 -10.03
CA VAL A 270 4.19 5.55 -9.30
C VAL A 270 5.00 4.88 -8.21
N HIS A 271 4.57 5.02 -6.96
CA HIS A 271 5.14 4.29 -5.84
C HIS A 271 4.14 3.25 -5.34
N VAL A 272 4.50 1.98 -5.47
CA VAL A 272 3.72 0.86 -4.94
C VAL A 272 4.38 0.36 -3.65
N SER A 273 3.62 0.35 -2.55
CA SER A 273 4.07 -0.17 -1.26
C SER A 273 4.00 -1.70 -1.24
N ALA A 274 5.00 -2.35 -0.65
CA ALA A 274 4.87 -3.79 -0.36
C ALA A 274 4.00 -4.09 0.87
N GLY A 275 3.52 -3.05 1.56
CA GLY A 275 2.64 -3.20 2.71
C GLY A 275 3.28 -3.82 3.95
N LEU A 276 2.64 -3.63 5.09
CA LEU A 276 3.14 -4.07 6.39
C LEU A 276 2.56 -5.43 6.83
N GLY A 277 1.48 -5.87 6.21
CA GLY A 277 0.73 -7.07 6.56
C GLY A 277 0.74 -8.15 5.49
N THR A 278 -0.02 -9.17 5.78
CA THR A 278 -0.43 -10.25 4.88
C THR A 278 -1.83 -10.68 5.28
N SER A 279 -2.58 -11.26 4.36
CA SER A 279 -3.79 -11.96 4.76
C SER A 279 -3.50 -12.98 5.88
N PRO A 280 -4.35 -13.10 6.89
CA PRO A 280 -4.18 -14.11 7.94
C PRO A 280 -4.23 -15.56 7.42
N TYR A 281 -4.76 -15.76 6.22
CA TYR A 281 -4.82 -17.07 5.56
C TYR A 281 -3.63 -17.37 4.64
N SER A 282 -2.79 -16.34 4.37
CA SER A 282 -1.52 -16.47 3.66
C SER A 282 -0.40 -15.76 4.45
N PRO A 283 -0.11 -16.19 5.71
CA PRO A 283 0.73 -15.44 6.63
C PRO A 283 2.22 -15.74 6.40
N TYR A 284 2.70 -15.53 5.20
CA TYR A 284 4.11 -15.75 4.84
C TYR A 284 4.58 -14.72 3.82
N ARG A 285 5.87 -14.40 3.86
CA ARG A 285 6.57 -13.58 2.86
C ARG A 285 7.92 -14.21 2.56
N PHE A 286 8.39 -14.10 1.33
CA PHE A 286 9.71 -14.59 0.97
C PHE A 286 10.40 -13.64 0.00
N ALA A 287 11.63 -13.20 0.33
CA ALA A 287 12.41 -12.18 -0.37
C ALA A 287 11.63 -10.87 -0.60
N CYS A 288 10.61 -10.62 0.25
CA CYS A 288 9.74 -9.45 0.21
C CYS A 288 9.30 -9.06 1.63
N PRO A 289 10.21 -8.54 2.46
CA PRO A 289 9.90 -8.17 3.83
C PRO A 289 8.83 -7.08 3.89
N PRO A 290 7.99 -7.07 4.94
CA PRO A 290 6.98 -6.03 5.13
C PRO A 290 7.64 -4.66 5.34
N GLU A 291 7.03 -3.61 4.78
CA GLU A 291 7.60 -2.26 4.81
C GLU A 291 6.54 -1.15 4.92
N VAL A 292 6.99 -0.02 5.45
CA VAL A 292 6.42 1.30 5.21
C VAL A 292 7.46 2.13 4.47
N THR A 293 7.00 3.15 3.73
CA THR A 293 7.93 3.98 2.96
C THR A 293 7.88 5.43 3.41
N VAL A 294 9.04 6.04 3.64
CA VAL A 294 9.20 7.49 3.72
C VAL A 294 9.64 7.97 2.33
N LEU A 295 8.71 8.61 1.61
CA LEU A 295 9.03 9.30 0.37
C LEU A 295 9.48 10.72 0.70
N THR A 296 10.65 11.11 0.20
CA THR A 296 11.14 12.48 0.25
C THR A 296 10.98 13.10 -1.12
N LEU A 297 9.96 13.94 -1.27
CA LEU A 297 9.80 14.75 -2.48
C LEU A 297 10.84 15.85 -2.46
N ARG A 298 11.51 16.04 -3.59
CA ARG A 298 12.60 17.00 -3.76
C ARG A 298 12.34 17.89 -4.95
N PRO A 299 12.96 19.10 -4.99
CA PRO A 299 12.99 19.91 -6.20
C PRO A 299 13.54 19.11 -7.37
N ALA A 300 12.86 19.23 -8.52
CA ALA A 300 13.40 18.74 -9.79
C ALA A 300 14.69 19.52 -10.13
N PRO A 301 15.68 18.88 -10.78
CA PRO A 301 16.95 19.50 -11.14
C PRO A 301 16.82 20.68 -12.08
#